data_ab57fecb05c214965bfcdc71d5024ad8
#
_entry.id   ab57fecb05c214965bfcdc71d5024ad8
#
_cell.length_a   1.000
_cell.length_b   1.000
_cell.length_c   1.000
_cell.angle_alpha   90.00
_cell.angle_beta   90.00
_cell.angle_gamma   90.00
#
_symmetry.space_group_name_H-M   'P 1'
#
loop_
_entity.id
_entity.type
_entity.pdbx_description
1 polymer ?
#
loop_
_entity_poly.entity_id
_entity_poly.type
_entity_poly.pdbx_seq_one_letter_code
_entity_poly.pdbx_strand_id
1 'polypeptide(L)'
;MSYIIPIGPYHPSLEEPVHAKLYTEGDVIKDAEVFVGYNHRGIEKLATERNAIQTLVLVERVCGICSHSHAFTYAMCVEELNGLEAPKRGEYIRVITAELERLHSHFLWLGIACHIIGHDSMFMHIWDERELVMDLLEELTGNRVNYAMCTIGGARRDVSDDLRRRMLEACDKLKAPLDRITEIALTDKTIALRTKGVGVLTRDDALKLGAVGPHARASGVDIDVRRDSPYSAYGDFEFGVPVVESGDVFARVVVRALECYESIKIIRQALENLPEGPINLGNKLPKIKAGQTVKRHEAPRGQLSYMLVGNDSLTNYRISIHVPSFKNTPTVPHMLRNNTVADAGLIIASIDPCFSCLDR
;
A
#
# COMPACT_ATOMS: atom_id res chain seq x y z
N MET A 1 -26.17 -5.27 30.14
CA MET A 1 -27.04 -4.73 29.08
C MET A 1 -26.30 -4.86 27.77
N SER A 2 -26.92 -5.44 26.75
CA SER A 2 -26.37 -5.51 25.42
C SER A 2 -26.87 -4.33 24.58
N TYR A 3 -25.97 -3.71 23.84
CA TYR A 3 -26.28 -2.57 22.98
C TYR A 3 -25.73 -2.81 21.56
N ILE A 4 -26.31 -2.13 20.59
CA ILE A 4 -25.76 -2.03 19.23
C ILE A 4 -25.28 -0.61 19.07
N ILE A 5 -23.98 -0.44 18.84
CA ILE A 5 -23.34 0.86 18.64
C ILE A 5 -22.92 0.96 17.17
N PRO A 6 -23.54 1.87 16.38
CA PRO A 6 -23.12 2.14 15.01
C PRO A 6 -21.91 3.10 15.00
N ILE A 7 -20.91 2.82 14.21
CA ILE A 7 -19.80 3.73 13.88
C ILE A 7 -19.81 3.96 12.37
N GLY A 8 -19.89 5.21 11.94
CA GLY A 8 -19.95 5.58 10.53
C GLY A 8 -21.38 5.55 9.94
N PRO A 9 -21.51 5.71 8.57
CA PRO A 9 -20.40 5.73 7.61
C PRO A 9 -19.43 6.92 7.73
N TYR A 10 -19.91 8.07 8.22
CA TYR A 10 -19.08 9.26 8.48
C TYR A 10 -18.91 9.43 9.98
N HIS A 11 -17.69 9.23 10.47
CA HIS A 11 -17.40 9.32 11.91
C HIS A 11 -15.98 9.89 12.10
N PRO A 12 -15.76 10.78 13.09
CA PRO A 12 -14.45 11.43 13.31
C PRO A 12 -13.28 10.46 13.59
N SER A 13 -13.55 9.26 14.08
CA SER A 13 -12.51 8.24 14.33
C SER A 13 -12.20 7.36 13.12
N LEU A 14 -12.81 7.63 11.95
CA LEU A 14 -12.60 6.87 10.72
C LEU A 14 -11.92 7.74 9.67
N GLU A 15 -10.94 7.18 8.98
CA GLU A 15 -10.19 7.88 7.91
C GLU A 15 -10.99 8.03 6.63
N GLU A 16 -11.81 7.03 6.29
CA GLU A 16 -12.63 6.98 5.08
C GLU A 16 -14.02 6.39 5.43
N PRO A 17 -15.05 6.60 4.58
CA PRO A 17 -16.39 6.12 4.84
C PRO A 17 -16.48 4.59 4.94
N VAL A 18 -16.83 4.11 6.13
CA VAL A 18 -17.13 2.71 6.42
C VAL A 18 -18.17 2.66 7.55
N HIS A 19 -19.07 1.70 7.52
CA HIS A 19 -20.04 1.51 8.59
C HIS A 19 -19.74 0.22 9.35
N ALA A 20 -19.57 0.34 10.67
CA ALA A 20 -19.43 -0.79 11.58
C ALA A 20 -20.58 -0.81 12.58
N LYS A 21 -21.18 -1.98 12.79
CA LYS A 21 -22.13 -2.23 13.88
C LYS A 21 -21.42 -3.06 14.93
N LEU A 22 -21.31 -2.51 16.13
CA LEU A 22 -20.70 -3.18 17.27
C LEU A 22 -21.80 -3.70 18.20
N TYR A 23 -21.78 -5.01 18.43
CA TYR A 23 -22.66 -5.67 19.41
C TYR A 23 -21.91 -5.77 20.72
N THR A 24 -22.37 -5.04 21.77
CA THR A 24 -21.61 -4.86 23.01
C THR A 24 -22.33 -5.35 24.24
N GLU A 25 -21.56 -5.77 25.23
CA GLU A 25 -22.00 -5.95 26.63
C GLU A 25 -21.21 -4.99 27.51
N GLY A 26 -21.87 -3.93 27.98
CA GLY A 26 -21.17 -2.78 28.55
C GLY A 26 -20.33 -2.10 27.48
N ASP A 27 -19.05 -1.92 27.72
CA ASP A 27 -18.06 -1.36 26.80
C ASP A 27 -17.29 -2.41 26.03
N VAL A 28 -17.51 -3.71 26.26
CA VAL A 28 -16.85 -4.83 25.61
C VAL A 28 -17.60 -5.25 24.35
N ILE A 29 -16.89 -5.30 23.21
CA ILE A 29 -17.42 -5.75 21.92
C ILE A 29 -17.49 -7.28 21.91
N LYS A 30 -18.68 -7.84 21.70
CA LYS A 30 -18.91 -9.29 21.58
C LYS A 30 -18.89 -9.76 20.15
N ASP A 31 -19.41 -8.92 19.24
CA ASP A 31 -19.39 -9.19 17.82
C ASP A 31 -19.42 -7.88 17.02
N ALA A 32 -19.09 -7.93 15.75
CA ALA A 32 -19.13 -6.76 14.87
C ALA A 32 -19.45 -7.14 13.42
N GLU A 33 -20.09 -6.24 12.73
CA GLU A 33 -20.33 -6.29 11.28
C GLU A 33 -19.70 -5.06 10.63
N VAL A 34 -19.05 -5.23 9.48
CA VAL A 34 -18.45 -4.11 8.71
C VAL A 34 -19.07 -4.06 7.33
N PHE A 35 -19.58 -2.88 6.97
CA PHE A 35 -20.23 -2.61 5.69
C PHE A 35 -19.38 -1.61 4.89
N VAL A 36 -19.09 -1.96 3.66
CA VAL A 36 -18.29 -1.17 2.71
C VAL A 36 -19.10 -0.87 1.44
N GLY A 37 -18.56 -0.14 0.48
CA GLY A 37 -19.24 0.18 -0.77
C GLY A 37 -19.59 1.66 -0.93
N TYR A 38 -19.30 2.49 0.07
CA TYR A 38 -19.63 3.93 0.06
C TYR A 38 -18.81 4.75 -0.95
N ASN A 39 -17.66 4.23 -1.39
CA ASN A 39 -16.75 4.86 -2.36
C ASN A 39 -16.80 4.19 -3.74
N HIS A 40 -17.84 3.40 -4.05
CA HIS A 40 -17.93 2.72 -5.34
C HIS A 40 -18.12 3.70 -6.51
N ARG A 41 -17.20 3.62 -7.49
CA ARG A 41 -17.14 4.54 -8.65
C ARG A 41 -17.20 3.81 -10.00
N GLY A 42 -17.34 2.48 -10.00
CA GLY A 42 -17.43 1.67 -11.20
C GLY A 42 -16.16 1.65 -12.05
N ILE A 43 -14.98 1.74 -11.44
CA ILE A 43 -13.68 1.83 -12.15
C ILE A 43 -13.46 0.65 -13.09
N GLU A 44 -13.79 -0.59 -12.67
CA GLU A 44 -13.64 -1.77 -13.51
C GLU A 44 -14.51 -1.71 -14.77
N LYS A 45 -15.74 -1.15 -14.65
CA LYS A 45 -16.63 -0.95 -15.80
C LYS A 45 -16.09 0.14 -16.71
N LEU A 46 -15.70 1.28 -16.16
CA LEU A 46 -15.11 2.39 -16.94
C LEU A 46 -13.87 1.94 -17.72
N ALA A 47 -13.03 1.08 -17.12
CA ALA A 47 -11.84 0.55 -17.76
C ALA A 47 -12.14 -0.28 -19.02
N THR A 48 -13.31 -0.94 -19.11
CA THR A 48 -13.71 -1.68 -20.33
C THR A 48 -14.10 -0.77 -21.50
N GLU A 49 -14.33 0.51 -21.24
CA GLU A 49 -14.71 1.52 -22.23
C GLU A 49 -13.54 2.43 -22.62
N ARG A 50 -12.36 2.20 -22.09
CA ARG A 50 -11.14 3.00 -22.27
C ARG A 50 -10.04 2.18 -22.95
N ASN A 51 -9.22 2.87 -23.75
CA ASN A 51 -8.01 2.25 -24.28
C ASN A 51 -6.94 2.05 -23.18
N ALA A 52 -5.89 1.30 -23.50
CA ALA A 52 -4.87 0.94 -22.52
C ALA A 52 -4.20 2.15 -21.83
N ILE A 53 -3.93 3.24 -22.54
CA ILE A 53 -3.33 4.46 -21.97
C ILE A 53 -4.34 5.20 -21.07
N GLN A 54 -5.58 5.32 -21.51
CA GLN A 54 -6.63 5.94 -20.70
C GLN A 54 -6.94 5.13 -19.44
N THR A 55 -6.91 3.79 -19.55
CA THR A 55 -7.06 2.90 -18.40
C THR A 55 -5.89 3.02 -17.43
N LEU A 56 -4.67 3.15 -17.92
CA LEU A 56 -3.49 3.38 -17.06
C LEU A 56 -3.68 4.63 -16.18
N VAL A 57 -4.17 5.72 -16.78
CA VAL A 57 -4.49 6.97 -16.05
C VAL A 57 -5.68 6.78 -15.10
N LEU A 58 -6.69 6.01 -15.50
CA LEU A 58 -7.89 5.74 -14.68
C LEU A 58 -7.55 4.95 -13.43
N VAL A 59 -6.74 3.87 -13.56
CA VAL A 59 -6.42 3.01 -12.43
C VAL A 59 -5.54 3.69 -11.38
N GLU A 60 -4.74 4.69 -11.73
CA GLU A 60 -4.05 5.53 -10.75
C GLU A 60 -5.03 6.29 -9.84
N ARG A 61 -6.24 6.61 -10.32
CA ARG A 61 -7.27 7.32 -9.57
C ARG A 61 -8.13 6.40 -8.71
N VAL A 62 -7.85 5.12 -8.70
CA VAL A 62 -8.44 4.19 -7.70
C VAL A 62 -8.05 4.64 -6.30
N CYS A 63 -6.80 5.09 -6.11
CA CYS A 63 -6.28 5.54 -4.82
C CYS A 63 -5.28 6.68 -4.99
N GLY A 64 -5.29 7.64 -4.07
CA GLY A 64 -4.29 8.71 -4.02
C GLY A 64 -3.02 8.35 -3.24
N ILE A 65 -2.98 7.21 -2.56
CA ILE A 65 -1.82 6.81 -1.73
C ILE A 65 -1.00 5.71 -2.44
N CYS A 66 -1.66 4.78 -3.14
CA CYS A 66 -1.01 3.68 -3.87
C CYS A 66 -1.26 3.78 -5.38
N SER A 67 -1.23 4.98 -5.93
CA SER A 67 -1.54 5.26 -7.34
C SER A 67 -0.56 4.58 -8.30
N HIS A 68 0.74 4.61 -7.99
CA HIS A 68 1.76 3.96 -8.78
C HIS A 68 1.61 2.43 -8.77
N SER A 69 1.33 1.83 -7.61
CA SER A 69 1.08 0.39 -7.50
C SER A 69 -0.03 -0.08 -8.46
N HIS A 70 -1.13 0.68 -8.56
CA HIS A 70 -2.22 0.37 -9.50
C HIS A 70 -1.79 0.47 -10.97
N ALA A 71 -1.13 1.57 -11.35
CA ALA A 71 -0.63 1.76 -12.71
C ALA A 71 0.43 0.71 -13.08
N PHE A 72 1.33 0.41 -12.17
CA PHE A 72 2.39 -0.56 -12.38
C PHE A 72 1.83 -1.97 -12.61
N THR A 73 0.88 -2.41 -11.77
CA THR A 73 0.27 -3.74 -11.92
C THR A 73 -0.51 -3.86 -13.24
N TYR A 74 -1.25 -2.81 -13.63
CA TYR A 74 -1.95 -2.79 -14.90
C TYR A 74 -1.00 -2.79 -16.10
N ALA A 75 0.08 -1.98 -16.06
CA ALA A 75 1.10 -1.95 -17.11
C ALA A 75 1.72 -3.33 -17.32
N MET A 76 2.11 -4.03 -16.25
CA MET A 76 2.62 -5.41 -16.32
C MET A 76 1.63 -6.38 -16.98
N CYS A 77 0.32 -6.25 -16.73
CA CYS A 77 -0.69 -7.09 -17.38
C CYS A 77 -0.72 -6.84 -18.91
N VAL A 78 -0.74 -5.58 -19.34
CA VAL A 78 -0.76 -5.23 -20.77
C VAL A 78 0.54 -5.66 -21.46
N GLU A 79 1.66 -5.46 -20.79
CA GLU A 79 2.99 -5.86 -21.29
C GLU A 79 3.05 -7.37 -21.53
N GLU A 80 2.62 -8.19 -20.55
CA GLU A 80 2.61 -9.64 -20.69
C GLU A 80 1.73 -10.13 -21.84
N LEU A 81 0.47 -9.65 -21.93
CA LEU A 81 -0.42 -10.03 -23.03
C LEU A 81 0.14 -9.68 -24.41
N ASN A 82 0.90 -8.58 -24.48
CA ASN A 82 1.48 -8.13 -25.75
C ASN A 82 2.89 -8.68 -26.01
N GLY A 83 3.51 -9.36 -25.03
CA GLY A 83 4.91 -9.81 -25.12
C GLY A 83 5.89 -8.65 -25.19
N LEU A 84 5.63 -7.58 -24.42
CA LEU A 84 6.50 -6.41 -24.31
C LEU A 84 7.40 -6.55 -23.09
N GLU A 85 8.68 -6.31 -23.26
CA GLU A 85 9.65 -6.29 -22.17
C GLU A 85 10.14 -4.85 -21.98
N ALA A 86 9.85 -4.27 -20.81
CA ALA A 86 10.30 -2.93 -20.49
C ALA A 86 11.83 -2.88 -20.36
N PRO A 87 12.48 -1.81 -20.81
CA PRO A 87 13.94 -1.67 -20.64
C PRO A 87 14.34 -1.69 -19.17
N LYS A 88 15.48 -2.27 -18.86
CA LYS A 88 15.97 -2.47 -17.49
C LYS A 88 16.02 -1.16 -16.68
N ARG A 89 16.49 -0.07 -17.29
CA ARG A 89 16.48 1.26 -16.65
C ARG A 89 15.07 1.70 -16.26
N GLY A 90 14.08 1.48 -17.13
CA GLY A 90 12.67 1.79 -16.84
C GLY A 90 12.12 0.97 -15.69
N GLU A 91 12.49 -0.32 -15.59
CA GLU A 91 12.11 -1.20 -14.50
C GLU A 91 12.68 -0.74 -13.14
N TYR A 92 13.95 -0.30 -13.11
CA TYR A 92 14.57 0.28 -11.92
C TYR A 92 13.84 1.54 -11.45
N ILE A 93 13.49 2.44 -12.38
CA ILE A 93 12.76 3.67 -12.07
C ILE A 93 11.36 3.35 -11.51
N ARG A 94 10.67 2.34 -12.05
CA ARG A 94 9.40 1.87 -11.51
C ARG A 94 9.54 1.37 -10.07
N VAL A 95 10.59 0.61 -9.76
CA VAL A 95 10.84 0.13 -8.39
C VAL A 95 11.19 1.29 -7.45
N ILE A 96 12.03 2.24 -7.86
CA ILE A 96 12.33 3.44 -7.06
C ILE A 96 11.03 4.17 -6.71
N THR A 97 10.14 4.38 -7.68
CA THR A 97 8.87 5.07 -7.46
C THR A 97 7.94 4.25 -6.53
N ALA A 98 7.90 2.92 -6.68
CA ALA A 98 7.10 2.04 -5.83
C ALA A 98 7.58 2.04 -4.37
N GLU A 99 8.87 2.09 -4.13
CA GLU A 99 9.41 2.11 -2.77
C GLU A 99 9.32 3.52 -2.13
N LEU A 100 9.40 4.60 -2.91
CA LEU A 100 9.04 5.95 -2.42
C LEU A 100 7.54 6.01 -2.06
N GLU A 101 6.66 5.41 -2.88
CA GLU A 101 5.23 5.28 -2.56
C GLU A 101 5.01 4.49 -1.26
N ARG A 102 5.78 3.43 -1.01
CA ARG A 102 5.71 2.67 0.24
C ARG A 102 6.15 3.51 1.44
N LEU A 103 7.26 4.23 1.34
CA LEU A 103 7.75 5.12 2.40
C LEU A 103 6.70 6.17 2.76
N HIS A 104 6.20 6.90 1.78
CA HIS A 104 5.19 7.93 2.02
C HIS A 104 3.92 7.36 2.65
N SER A 105 3.49 6.15 2.21
CA SER A 105 2.31 5.48 2.75
C SER A 105 2.51 5.02 4.19
N HIS A 106 3.67 4.46 4.52
CA HIS A 106 3.96 4.01 5.88
C HIS A 106 4.13 5.17 6.85
N PHE A 107 4.80 6.27 6.45
CA PHE A 107 4.86 7.50 7.26
C PHE A 107 3.47 8.10 7.46
N LEU A 108 2.62 8.13 6.42
CA LEU A 108 1.23 8.57 6.54
C LEU A 108 0.52 7.80 7.64
N TRP A 109 0.52 6.47 7.54
CA TRP A 109 -0.20 5.61 8.47
C TRP A 109 0.37 5.66 9.89
N LEU A 110 1.71 5.64 10.06
CA LEU A 110 2.36 5.76 11.37
C LEU A 110 1.98 7.06 12.08
N GLY A 111 1.91 8.16 11.34
CA GLY A 111 1.46 9.44 11.87
C GLY A 111 -0.02 9.39 12.29
N ILE A 112 -0.92 8.88 11.43
CA ILE A 112 -2.35 8.77 11.73
C ILE A 112 -2.59 7.85 12.94
N ALA A 113 -1.87 6.74 13.06
CA ALA A 113 -1.95 5.86 14.22
C ALA A 113 -1.58 6.63 15.51
N CYS A 114 -0.53 7.47 15.48
CA CYS A 114 -0.18 8.34 16.61
C CYS A 114 -1.29 9.35 16.93
N HIS A 115 -1.94 9.95 15.93
CA HIS A 115 -3.06 10.86 16.13
C HIS A 115 -4.26 10.17 16.79
N ILE A 116 -4.66 8.99 16.31
CA ILE A 116 -5.79 8.21 16.87
C ILE A 116 -5.57 7.86 18.34
N ILE A 117 -4.34 7.57 18.76
CA ILE A 117 -4.04 7.30 20.18
C ILE A 117 -3.83 8.57 21.02
N GLY A 118 -3.92 9.78 20.42
CA GLY A 118 -3.75 11.07 21.09
C GLY A 118 -2.30 11.54 21.23
N HIS A 119 -1.38 11.04 20.41
CA HIS A 119 0.04 11.44 20.41
C HIS A 119 0.35 12.43 19.27
N ASP A 120 -0.29 13.61 19.29
CA ASP A 120 -0.25 14.59 18.19
C ASP A 120 1.14 15.14 17.88
N SER A 121 2.01 15.31 18.88
CA SER A 121 3.39 15.75 18.64
C SER A 121 4.16 14.77 17.76
N MET A 122 3.96 13.47 17.96
CA MET A 122 4.58 12.43 17.12
C MET A 122 3.96 12.37 15.74
N PHE A 123 2.64 12.55 15.63
CA PHE A 123 1.95 12.69 14.36
C PHE A 123 2.58 13.82 13.52
N MET A 124 2.72 15.01 14.07
CA MET A 124 3.31 16.16 13.37
C MET A 124 4.76 15.90 12.94
N HIS A 125 5.55 15.28 13.83
CA HIS A 125 6.94 14.95 13.52
C HIS A 125 7.06 13.94 12.37
N ILE A 126 6.27 12.84 12.38
CA ILE A 126 6.29 11.84 11.31
C ILE A 126 5.86 12.46 9.97
N TRP A 127 4.87 13.35 9.98
CA TRP A 127 4.39 13.99 8.76
C TRP A 127 5.36 15.04 8.21
N ASP A 128 6.15 15.71 9.06
CA ASP A 128 7.24 16.57 8.63
C ASP A 128 8.32 15.76 7.88
N GLU A 129 8.72 14.62 8.43
CA GLU A 129 9.69 13.74 7.76
C GLU A 129 9.15 13.12 6.45
N ARG A 130 7.83 12.88 6.38
CA ARG A 130 7.16 12.43 5.16
C ARG A 130 7.30 13.44 4.02
N GLU A 131 7.37 14.74 4.30
CA GLU A 131 7.48 15.78 3.27
C GLU A 131 8.75 15.61 2.42
N LEU A 132 9.86 15.18 3.01
CA LEU A 132 11.08 14.88 2.24
C LEU A 132 10.82 13.80 1.15
N VAL A 133 10.03 12.77 1.46
CA VAL A 133 9.65 11.73 0.50
C VAL A 133 8.70 12.28 -0.57
N MET A 134 7.75 13.15 -0.17
CA MET A 134 6.80 13.78 -1.09
C MET A 134 7.50 14.72 -2.08
N ASP A 135 8.51 15.47 -1.62
CA ASP A 135 9.31 16.34 -2.48
C ASP A 135 10.10 15.52 -3.53
N LEU A 136 10.68 14.40 -3.13
CA LEU A 136 11.36 13.49 -4.07
C LEU A 136 10.38 12.90 -5.10
N LEU A 137 9.16 12.53 -4.69
CA LEU A 137 8.13 12.05 -5.61
C LEU A 137 7.71 13.15 -6.60
N GLU A 138 7.50 14.38 -6.13
CA GLU A 138 7.17 15.51 -6.99
C GLU A 138 8.30 15.80 -7.99
N GLU A 139 9.53 15.81 -7.55
CA GLU A 139 10.68 16.08 -8.38
C GLU A 139 10.88 15.01 -9.45
N LEU A 140 10.78 13.73 -9.07
CA LEU A 140 10.91 12.59 -9.99
C LEU A 140 9.75 12.54 -10.99
N THR A 141 8.51 12.73 -10.52
CA THR A 141 7.32 12.43 -11.32
C THR A 141 6.59 13.68 -11.83
N GLY A 142 6.78 14.82 -11.16
CA GLY A 142 6.06 16.07 -11.40
C GLY A 142 4.72 16.16 -10.65
N ASN A 143 4.43 15.23 -9.74
CA ASN A 143 3.21 15.24 -8.94
C ASN A 143 3.45 14.54 -7.59
N ARG A 144 2.79 15.05 -6.54
CA ARG A 144 2.92 14.52 -5.17
C ARG A 144 2.03 13.30 -4.89
N VAL A 145 0.98 13.07 -5.69
CA VAL A 145 -0.07 12.07 -5.41
C VAL A 145 -0.29 11.10 -6.56
N ASN A 146 -0.67 11.58 -7.74
CA ASN A 146 -0.89 10.74 -8.92
C ASN A 146 0.32 10.88 -9.85
N TYR A 147 1.26 10.01 -9.70
CA TYR A 147 2.62 10.15 -10.23
C TYR A 147 2.71 10.03 -11.75
N ALA A 148 1.80 9.28 -12.36
CA ALA A 148 1.83 8.94 -13.79
C ALA A 148 3.23 8.49 -14.27
N MET A 149 3.98 7.80 -13.40
CA MET A 149 5.34 7.38 -13.70
C MET A 149 5.38 6.16 -14.62
N CYS A 150 4.43 5.23 -14.46
CA CYS A 150 4.33 4.08 -15.35
C CYS A 150 3.82 4.48 -16.73
N THR A 151 4.46 3.96 -17.77
CA THR A 151 3.91 3.84 -19.12
C THR A 151 3.89 2.36 -19.50
N ILE A 152 3.12 1.98 -20.52
CA ILE A 152 3.21 0.63 -21.06
C ILE A 152 4.53 0.49 -21.78
N GLY A 153 5.37 -0.42 -21.32
CA GLY A 153 6.73 -0.63 -21.82
C GLY A 153 7.80 0.20 -21.13
N GLY A 154 7.58 0.68 -19.88
CA GLY A 154 8.63 1.31 -19.08
C GLY A 154 8.18 2.48 -18.21
N ALA A 155 9.06 3.46 -18.02
CA ALA A 155 8.84 4.66 -17.21
C ALA A 155 8.65 5.92 -18.09
N ARG A 156 7.94 6.93 -17.58
CA ARG A 156 7.65 8.17 -18.28
C ARG A 156 8.77 9.20 -18.18
N ARG A 157 9.42 9.29 -17.04
CA ARG A 157 10.52 10.24 -16.78
C ARG A 157 11.75 9.50 -16.34
N ASP A 158 12.90 10.07 -16.65
CA ASP A 158 14.20 9.55 -16.26
C ASP A 158 14.69 10.18 -14.95
N VAL A 159 15.63 9.50 -14.31
CA VAL A 159 16.38 10.01 -13.15
C VAL A 159 17.65 10.66 -13.66
N SER A 160 17.75 11.99 -13.53
CA SER A 160 18.98 12.72 -13.83
C SER A 160 20.07 12.46 -12.78
N ASP A 161 21.33 12.67 -13.11
CA ASP A 161 22.44 12.49 -12.17
C ASP A 161 22.31 13.40 -10.93
N ASP A 162 21.80 14.62 -11.10
CA ASP A 162 21.56 15.54 -9.97
C ASP A 162 20.44 15.03 -9.08
N LEU A 163 19.32 14.58 -9.65
CA LEU A 163 18.22 13.97 -8.89
C LEU A 163 18.69 12.70 -8.18
N ARG A 164 19.45 11.83 -8.86
CA ARG A 164 20.04 10.63 -8.29
C ARG A 164 20.88 10.94 -7.05
N ARG A 165 21.75 11.92 -7.13
CA ARG A 165 22.57 12.36 -5.98
C ARG A 165 21.70 12.83 -4.82
N ARG A 166 20.70 13.69 -5.07
CA ARG A 166 19.79 14.19 -4.04
C ARG A 166 18.94 13.10 -3.40
N MET A 167 18.50 12.11 -4.17
CA MET A 167 17.78 10.95 -3.64
C MET A 167 18.66 10.09 -2.73
N LEU A 168 19.93 9.88 -3.08
CA LEU A 168 20.91 9.20 -2.21
C LEU A 168 21.14 9.96 -0.91
N GLU A 169 21.34 11.30 -0.99
CA GLU A 169 21.44 12.16 0.20
C GLU A 169 20.17 12.11 1.07
N ALA A 170 19.00 12.05 0.46
CA ALA A 170 17.73 11.91 1.18
C ALA A 170 17.61 10.56 1.89
N CYS A 171 18.07 9.47 1.28
CA CYS A 171 18.15 8.16 1.95
C CYS A 171 19.02 8.23 3.23
N ASP A 172 20.11 9.00 3.21
CA ASP A 172 20.93 9.20 4.41
C ASP A 172 20.23 10.08 5.46
N LYS A 173 19.56 11.15 5.02
CA LYS A 173 18.81 12.05 5.90
C LYS A 173 17.63 11.36 6.59
N LEU A 174 16.91 10.46 5.92
CA LEU A 174 15.76 9.75 6.47
C LEU A 174 16.14 8.76 7.59
N LYS A 175 17.40 8.32 7.67
CA LYS A 175 17.81 7.30 8.63
C LYS A 175 17.63 7.74 10.08
N ALA A 176 18.18 8.90 10.45
CA ALA A 176 18.11 9.37 11.84
C ALA A 176 16.68 9.67 12.33
N PRO A 177 15.81 10.36 11.57
CA PRO A 177 14.39 10.46 11.90
C PRO A 177 13.70 9.11 12.05
N LEU A 178 13.92 8.18 11.14
CA LEU A 178 13.31 6.84 11.20
C LEU A 178 13.79 6.06 12.43
N ASP A 179 15.08 6.14 12.79
CA ASP A 179 15.62 5.55 14.03
C ASP A 179 14.89 6.13 15.25
N ARG A 180 14.71 7.45 15.31
CA ARG A 180 13.98 8.12 16.40
C ARG A 180 12.50 7.72 16.45
N ILE A 181 11.81 7.67 15.29
CA ILE A 181 10.42 7.23 15.21
C ILE A 181 10.28 5.81 15.72
N THR A 182 11.18 4.93 15.30
CA THR A 182 11.19 3.51 15.70
C THR A 182 11.49 3.37 17.20
N GLU A 183 12.47 4.09 17.73
CA GLU A 183 12.79 4.09 19.16
C GLU A 183 11.59 4.51 20.01
N ILE A 184 10.92 5.62 19.64
CA ILE A 184 9.73 6.10 20.35
C ILE A 184 8.60 5.08 20.24
N ALA A 185 8.34 4.51 19.06
CA ALA A 185 7.32 3.48 18.89
C ALA A 185 7.55 2.27 19.81
N LEU A 186 8.81 1.88 20.04
CA LEU A 186 9.18 0.73 20.87
C LEU A 186 9.20 1.04 22.38
N THR A 187 9.47 2.28 22.78
CA THR A 187 9.76 2.62 24.18
C THR A 187 8.69 3.49 24.83
N ASP A 188 7.86 4.20 24.07
CA ASP A 188 6.83 5.07 24.63
C ASP A 188 5.71 4.25 25.31
N LYS A 189 5.42 4.63 26.56
CA LYS A 189 4.43 3.93 27.39
C LYS A 189 2.99 4.12 26.90
N THR A 190 2.67 5.29 26.34
CA THR A 190 1.32 5.59 25.84
C THR A 190 1.04 4.73 24.60
N ILE A 191 2.01 4.67 23.67
CA ILE A 191 1.93 3.80 22.51
C ILE A 191 1.76 2.34 22.95
N ALA A 192 2.59 1.87 23.87
CA ALA A 192 2.53 0.50 24.37
C ALA A 192 1.18 0.17 25.02
N LEU A 193 0.65 1.05 25.87
CA LEU A 193 -0.64 0.85 26.57
C LEU A 193 -1.84 0.84 25.62
N ARG A 194 -1.77 1.61 24.52
CA ARG A 194 -2.88 1.72 23.57
C ARG A 194 -2.83 0.67 22.45
N THR A 195 -1.71 -0.01 22.24
CA THR A 195 -1.50 -0.87 21.07
C THR A 195 -1.17 -2.32 21.38
N LYS A 196 -0.50 -2.60 22.53
CA LYS A 196 -0.13 -3.98 22.91
C LYS A 196 -1.35 -4.77 23.39
N GLY A 197 -1.55 -5.94 22.80
CA GLY A 197 -2.69 -6.81 23.12
C GLY A 197 -4.03 -6.33 22.58
N VAL A 198 -4.07 -5.22 21.83
CA VAL A 198 -5.29 -4.65 21.23
C VAL A 198 -5.44 -5.15 19.80
N GLY A 199 -6.64 -5.61 19.43
CA GLY A 199 -6.98 -6.05 18.09
C GLY A 199 -6.10 -7.19 17.59
N VAL A 200 -5.92 -8.22 18.41
CA VAL A 200 -5.05 -9.37 18.08
C VAL A 200 -5.66 -10.20 16.97
N LEU A 201 -4.83 -10.50 15.95
CA LEU A 201 -5.10 -11.47 14.91
C LEU A 201 -4.04 -12.56 14.99
N THR A 202 -4.45 -13.79 15.32
CA THR A 202 -3.51 -14.91 15.40
C THR A 202 -3.00 -15.29 14.02
N ARG A 203 -1.85 -15.98 13.96
CA ARG A 203 -1.29 -16.49 12.69
C ARG A 203 -2.30 -17.39 11.95
N ASP A 204 -2.96 -18.28 12.68
CA ASP A 204 -3.93 -19.22 12.10
C ASP A 204 -5.14 -18.50 11.53
N ASP A 205 -5.66 -17.46 12.22
CA ASP A 205 -6.78 -16.67 11.74
C ASP A 205 -6.37 -15.79 10.56
N ALA A 206 -5.15 -15.23 10.58
CA ALA A 206 -4.60 -14.49 9.46
C ALA A 206 -4.53 -15.35 8.18
N LEU A 207 -4.10 -16.60 8.30
CA LEU A 207 -4.07 -17.56 7.19
C LEU A 207 -5.48 -17.95 6.74
N LYS A 208 -6.39 -18.28 7.66
CA LYS A 208 -7.78 -18.68 7.35
C LYS A 208 -8.56 -17.57 6.65
N LEU A 209 -8.36 -16.31 7.08
CA LEU A 209 -9.05 -15.14 6.53
C LEU A 209 -8.35 -14.54 5.30
N GLY A 210 -7.18 -15.06 4.95
CA GLY A 210 -6.43 -14.64 3.78
C GLY A 210 -5.82 -13.24 3.91
N ALA A 211 -5.38 -12.86 5.11
CA ALA A 211 -4.69 -11.60 5.36
C ALA A 211 -3.41 -11.48 4.53
N VAL A 212 -3.06 -10.26 4.12
CA VAL A 212 -1.90 -9.98 3.27
C VAL A 212 -1.11 -8.77 3.75
N GLY A 213 0.13 -8.65 3.28
CA GLY A 213 0.99 -7.50 3.51
C GLY A 213 1.45 -7.32 4.96
N PRO A 214 1.74 -6.08 5.40
CA PRO A 214 2.18 -5.77 6.76
C PRO A 214 1.22 -6.30 7.83
N HIS A 215 -0.08 -6.36 7.51
CA HIS A 215 -1.10 -6.89 8.40
C HIS A 215 -0.90 -8.40 8.69
N ALA A 216 -0.63 -9.19 7.66
CA ALA A 216 -0.33 -10.62 7.80
C ALA A 216 1.05 -10.85 8.44
N ARG A 217 2.06 -10.07 8.05
CA ARG A 217 3.42 -10.15 8.61
C ARG A 217 3.47 -9.79 10.10
N ALA A 218 2.60 -8.90 10.55
CA ALA A 218 2.43 -8.60 11.98
C ALA A 218 1.84 -9.76 12.80
N SER A 219 1.27 -10.77 12.13
CA SER A 219 0.70 -11.99 12.72
C SER A 219 1.58 -13.23 12.47
N GLY A 220 2.86 -13.07 12.17
CA GLY A 220 3.80 -14.18 11.96
C GLY A 220 3.67 -14.89 10.60
N VAL A 221 2.99 -14.30 9.61
CA VAL A 221 2.88 -14.88 8.26
C VAL A 221 3.96 -14.28 7.37
N ASP A 222 4.97 -15.08 7.07
CA ASP A 222 6.15 -14.67 6.28
C ASP A 222 5.86 -14.80 4.77
N ILE A 223 5.17 -13.78 4.20
CA ILE A 223 4.88 -13.66 2.77
C ILE A 223 5.13 -12.25 2.27
N ASP A 224 5.80 -12.13 1.11
CA ASP A 224 5.99 -10.86 0.39
C ASP A 224 6.13 -11.15 -1.10
N VAL A 225 5.27 -10.55 -1.93
CA VAL A 225 5.25 -10.82 -3.38
C VAL A 225 6.55 -10.43 -4.06
N ARG A 226 7.25 -9.41 -3.55
CA ARG A 226 8.55 -8.95 -4.08
C ARG A 226 9.63 -10.02 -3.98
N ARG A 227 9.59 -10.83 -2.91
CA ARG A 227 10.52 -11.93 -2.62
C ARG A 227 10.03 -13.26 -3.20
N ASP A 228 8.75 -13.61 -2.95
CA ASP A 228 8.20 -14.95 -3.20
C ASP A 228 7.81 -15.17 -4.67
N SER A 229 7.56 -14.08 -5.41
CA SER A 229 7.27 -14.07 -6.84
C SER A 229 7.81 -12.78 -7.47
N PRO A 230 9.15 -12.64 -7.56
CA PRO A 230 9.79 -11.42 -8.04
C PRO A 230 9.26 -10.97 -9.39
N TYR A 231 9.04 -9.69 -9.53
CA TYR A 231 8.56 -9.04 -10.74
C TYR A 231 9.38 -7.78 -11.01
N SER A 232 9.43 -7.33 -12.27
CA SER A 232 10.21 -6.17 -12.66
C SER A 232 11.68 -6.34 -12.24
N ALA A 233 12.28 -5.36 -11.57
CA ALA A 233 13.66 -5.40 -11.11
C ALA A 233 13.82 -5.88 -9.65
N TYR A 234 12.77 -6.30 -8.95
CA TYR A 234 12.90 -6.68 -7.53
C TYR A 234 13.85 -7.85 -7.29
N GLY A 235 14.02 -8.75 -8.26
CA GLY A 235 14.98 -9.84 -8.19
C GLY A 235 16.46 -9.42 -8.17
N ASP A 236 16.75 -8.16 -8.48
CA ASP A 236 18.12 -7.62 -8.49
C ASP A 236 18.53 -7.02 -7.14
N PHE A 237 17.61 -6.90 -6.18
CA PHE A 237 17.83 -6.21 -4.92
C PHE A 237 17.79 -7.16 -3.73
N GLU A 238 18.69 -6.92 -2.77
CA GLU A 238 18.71 -7.61 -1.50
C GLU A 238 17.94 -6.81 -0.44
N PHE A 239 16.89 -7.41 0.14
CA PHE A 239 16.11 -6.83 1.21
C PHE A 239 15.54 -7.90 2.14
N GLY A 240 15.23 -7.50 3.38
CA GLY A 240 14.55 -8.34 4.35
C GLY A 240 13.03 -8.21 4.26
N VAL A 241 12.33 -9.20 4.81
CA VAL A 241 10.87 -9.16 5.01
C VAL A 241 10.62 -9.16 6.51
N PRO A 242 10.28 -8.01 7.13
CA PRO A 242 10.00 -7.93 8.55
C PRO A 242 8.76 -8.74 8.93
N VAL A 243 8.91 -9.61 9.93
CA VAL A 243 7.82 -10.43 10.49
C VAL A 243 7.81 -10.30 12.01
N VAL A 244 6.62 -10.11 12.59
CA VAL A 244 6.38 -10.02 14.02
C VAL A 244 5.21 -10.95 14.38
N GLU A 245 5.26 -11.63 15.52
CA GLU A 245 4.32 -12.71 15.85
C GLU A 245 3.16 -12.30 16.76
N SER A 246 3.21 -11.12 17.42
CA SER A 246 2.21 -10.76 18.43
C SER A 246 0.80 -10.48 17.86
N GLY A 247 0.67 -10.18 16.59
CA GLY A 247 -0.61 -10.03 15.87
C GLY A 247 -1.47 -8.85 16.32
N ASP A 248 -0.99 -8.00 17.22
CA ASP A 248 -1.70 -6.84 17.76
C ASP A 248 -1.44 -5.56 16.94
N VAL A 249 -2.05 -4.45 17.36
CA VAL A 249 -1.81 -3.14 16.71
C VAL A 249 -0.34 -2.75 16.82
N PHE A 250 0.33 -3.07 17.96
CA PHE A 250 1.74 -2.80 18.15
C PHE A 250 2.62 -3.49 17.09
N ALA A 251 2.38 -4.78 16.84
CA ALA A 251 3.08 -5.51 15.78
C ALA A 251 2.93 -4.85 14.41
N ARG A 252 1.73 -4.33 14.11
CA ARG A 252 1.45 -3.63 12.83
C ARG A 252 2.20 -2.31 12.71
N VAL A 253 2.42 -1.60 13.83
CA VAL A 253 3.30 -0.41 13.89
C VAL A 253 4.75 -0.82 13.60
N VAL A 254 5.25 -1.83 14.32
CA VAL A 254 6.65 -2.28 14.22
C VAL A 254 6.98 -2.77 12.81
N VAL A 255 6.13 -3.61 12.21
CA VAL A 255 6.36 -4.12 10.84
C VAL A 255 6.50 -2.96 9.84
N ARG A 256 5.61 -1.96 9.89
CA ARG A 256 5.68 -0.83 8.94
C ARG A 256 6.90 0.06 9.16
N ALA A 257 7.30 0.28 10.41
CA ALA A 257 8.53 1.00 10.70
C ALA A 257 9.75 0.26 10.14
N LEU A 258 9.82 -1.06 10.31
CA LEU A 258 10.92 -1.88 9.77
C LEU A 258 10.91 -1.94 8.23
N GLU A 259 9.73 -1.99 7.61
CA GLU A 259 9.61 -1.95 6.14
C GLU A 259 10.13 -0.63 5.53
N CYS A 260 10.07 0.48 6.28
CA CYS A 260 10.67 1.74 5.81
C CYS A 260 12.19 1.61 5.62
N TYR A 261 12.90 0.90 6.50
CA TYR A 261 14.35 0.67 6.33
C TYR A 261 14.64 -0.16 5.08
N GLU A 262 13.85 -1.20 4.84
CA GLU A 262 14.02 -2.05 3.66
C GLU A 262 13.72 -1.29 2.36
N SER A 263 12.71 -0.40 2.37
CA SER A 263 12.42 0.48 1.23
C SER A 263 13.58 1.44 0.93
N ILE A 264 14.16 2.06 1.95
CA ILE A 264 15.35 2.92 1.80
C ILE A 264 16.52 2.11 1.22
N LYS A 265 16.71 0.87 1.69
CA LYS A 265 17.76 -0.03 1.21
C LYS A 265 17.57 -0.40 -0.27
N ILE A 266 16.33 -0.70 -0.70
CA ILE A 266 16.00 -0.98 -2.11
C ILE A 266 16.23 0.26 -2.97
N ILE A 267 15.73 1.43 -2.56
CA ILE A 267 15.91 2.70 -3.29
C ILE A 267 17.40 2.98 -3.50
N ARG A 268 18.22 2.85 -2.44
CA ARG A 268 19.66 3.05 -2.51
C ARG A 268 20.32 2.11 -3.52
N GLN A 269 20.07 0.80 -3.41
CA GLN A 269 20.61 -0.17 -4.36
C GLN A 269 20.19 0.12 -5.80
N ALA A 270 18.93 0.48 -6.00
CA ALA A 270 18.41 0.81 -7.33
C ALA A 270 19.06 2.08 -7.91
N LEU A 271 19.33 3.10 -7.10
CA LEU A 271 20.02 4.31 -7.53
C LEU A 271 21.52 4.08 -7.78
N GLU A 272 22.20 3.32 -6.92
CA GLU A 272 23.62 3.01 -7.06
C GLU A 272 23.91 2.16 -8.31
N ASN A 273 23.00 1.23 -8.64
CA ASN A 273 23.13 0.30 -9.76
C ASN A 273 22.21 0.63 -10.95
N LEU A 274 21.75 1.89 -11.07
CA LEU A 274 20.83 2.31 -12.14
C LEU A 274 21.45 2.08 -13.51
N PRO A 275 20.90 1.16 -14.35
CA PRO A 275 21.51 0.84 -15.65
C PRO A 275 21.43 2.01 -16.63
N GLU A 276 22.37 2.07 -17.56
CA GLU A 276 22.29 2.95 -18.72
C GLU A 276 21.28 2.41 -19.76
N GLY A 277 20.76 3.29 -20.62
CA GLY A 277 19.89 2.93 -21.73
C GLY A 277 18.53 3.61 -21.74
N PRO A 278 17.61 3.14 -22.59
CA PRO A 278 16.26 3.72 -22.68
C PRO A 278 15.43 3.42 -21.43
N ILE A 279 14.47 4.30 -21.16
CA ILE A 279 13.54 4.15 -20.03
C ILE A 279 12.20 3.52 -20.42
N ASN A 280 11.89 3.49 -21.74
CA ASN A 280 10.65 2.91 -22.26
C ASN A 280 10.81 2.49 -23.73
N LEU A 281 9.81 1.76 -24.25
CA LEU A 281 9.74 1.26 -25.63
C LEU A 281 9.16 2.29 -26.62
N GLY A 282 8.86 3.51 -26.16
CA GLY A 282 8.15 4.54 -26.93
C GLY A 282 6.64 4.48 -26.74
N ASN A 283 5.99 5.63 -26.93
CA ASN A 283 4.56 5.83 -26.65
C ASN A 283 3.69 5.34 -27.82
N LYS A 284 3.60 4.04 -28.03
CA LYS A 284 2.63 3.45 -28.97
C LYS A 284 1.41 2.98 -28.19
N LEU A 285 0.20 3.29 -28.69
CA LEU A 285 -1.04 2.74 -28.14
C LEU A 285 -1.13 1.25 -28.54
N PRO A 286 -0.96 0.30 -27.60
CA PRO A 286 -1.07 -1.11 -27.94
C PRO A 286 -2.54 -1.52 -28.06
N LYS A 287 -2.82 -2.47 -28.94
CA LYS A 287 -4.00 -3.33 -28.80
C LYS A 287 -3.75 -4.27 -27.63
N ILE A 288 -4.82 -4.63 -26.93
CA ILE A 288 -4.76 -5.65 -25.87
C ILE A 288 -5.03 -6.99 -26.55
N LYS A 289 -3.98 -7.78 -26.74
CA LYS A 289 -4.08 -9.09 -27.42
C LYS A 289 -5.08 -10.00 -26.73
N ALA A 290 -5.70 -10.89 -27.51
CA ALA A 290 -6.60 -11.90 -26.95
C ALA A 290 -5.85 -12.82 -25.98
N GLY A 291 -6.46 -13.04 -24.82
CA GLY A 291 -5.88 -13.85 -23.75
C GLY A 291 -6.25 -13.33 -22.37
N GLN A 292 -5.72 -14.00 -21.36
CA GLN A 292 -5.93 -13.64 -19.96
C GLN A 292 -4.58 -13.69 -19.24
N THR A 293 -4.37 -12.72 -18.36
CA THR A 293 -3.21 -12.70 -17.46
C THR A 293 -3.60 -12.23 -16.06
N VAL A 294 -2.80 -12.61 -15.07
CA VAL A 294 -2.90 -12.15 -13.69
C VAL A 294 -1.53 -11.69 -13.22
N LYS A 295 -1.40 -10.41 -12.89
CA LYS A 295 -0.19 -9.88 -12.26
C LYS A 295 -0.42 -9.51 -10.80
N ARG A 296 0.63 -9.64 -10.02
CA ARG A 296 0.66 -9.32 -8.59
C ARG A 296 1.75 -8.28 -8.34
N HIS A 297 1.48 -7.44 -7.37
CA HIS A 297 2.39 -6.41 -6.89
C HIS A 297 2.26 -6.30 -5.37
N GLU A 298 3.34 -6.12 -4.66
CA GLU A 298 3.30 -5.81 -3.22
C GLU A 298 3.14 -4.29 -3.05
N ALA A 299 1.90 -3.84 -2.99
CA ALA A 299 1.58 -2.45 -2.64
C ALA A 299 1.88 -2.19 -1.14
N PRO A 300 1.93 -0.93 -0.68
CA PRO A 300 2.22 -0.62 0.74
C PRO A 300 1.34 -1.36 1.75
N ARG A 301 0.08 -1.63 1.39
CA ARG A 301 -0.90 -2.35 2.22
C ARG A 301 -0.89 -3.86 2.03
N GLY A 302 -0.08 -4.37 1.09
CA GLY A 302 0.06 -5.79 0.77
C GLY A 302 -0.24 -6.14 -0.67
N GLN A 303 -0.48 -7.42 -0.93
CA GLN A 303 -0.66 -7.95 -2.28
C GLN A 303 -1.85 -7.34 -3.02
N LEU A 304 -1.55 -6.56 -4.05
CA LEU A 304 -2.45 -6.10 -5.10
C LEU A 304 -2.40 -7.08 -6.27
N SER A 305 -3.54 -7.43 -6.87
CA SER A 305 -3.59 -8.30 -8.04
C SER A 305 -4.55 -7.73 -9.09
N TYR A 306 -4.14 -7.79 -10.34
CA TYR A 306 -4.96 -7.45 -11.50
C TYR A 306 -5.13 -8.69 -12.37
N MET A 307 -6.36 -8.99 -12.74
CA MET A 307 -6.68 -9.89 -13.86
C MET A 307 -7.08 -9.03 -15.04
N LEU A 308 -6.46 -9.25 -16.18
CA LEU A 308 -6.77 -8.57 -17.43
C LEU A 308 -7.14 -9.62 -18.50
N VAL A 309 -8.27 -9.41 -19.16
CA VAL A 309 -8.69 -10.18 -20.33
C VAL A 309 -8.71 -9.26 -21.54
N GLY A 310 -8.01 -9.65 -22.60
CA GLY A 310 -7.98 -8.98 -23.90
C GLY A 310 -8.71 -9.77 -24.98
N ASN A 311 -9.07 -9.09 -26.07
CA ASN A 311 -9.78 -9.66 -27.23
C ASN A 311 -9.33 -9.06 -28.57
N ASP A 312 -8.05 -8.71 -28.68
CA ASP A 312 -7.43 -8.05 -29.85
C ASP A 312 -8.00 -6.65 -30.16
N SER A 313 -8.55 -5.96 -29.15
CA SER A 313 -9.11 -4.62 -29.30
C SER A 313 -8.21 -3.56 -28.65
N LEU A 314 -8.57 -2.29 -28.85
CA LEU A 314 -7.92 -1.18 -28.15
C LEU A 314 -8.39 -1.02 -26.69
N THR A 315 -9.55 -1.60 -26.35
CA THR A 315 -10.14 -1.54 -25.01
C THR A 315 -9.99 -2.88 -24.28
N ASN A 316 -10.04 -2.83 -22.96
CA ASN A 316 -10.03 -4.02 -22.14
C ASN A 316 -11.37 -4.77 -22.30
N TYR A 317 -11.33 -6.08 -22.52
CA TYR A 317 -12.55 -6.89 -22.46
C TYR A 317 -13.07 -7.02 -21.03
N ARG A 318 -12.16 -7.32 -20.09
CA ARG A 318 -12.46 -7.39 -18.65
C ARG A 318 -11.22 -7.04 -17.85
N ILE A 319 -11.41 -6.25 -16.80
CA ILE A 319 -10.42 -6.02 -15.75
C ILE A 319 -11.03 -6.38 -14.40
N SER A 320 -10.25 -7.01 -13.53
CA SER A 320 -10.65 -7.27 -12.14
C SER A 320 -9.50 -6.89 -11.22
N ILE A 321 -9.82 -6.10 -10.20
CA ILE A 321 -8.87 -5.49 -9.29
C ILE A 321 -9.06 -6.06 -7.89
N HIS A 322 -8.08 -6.80 -7.37
CA HIS A 322 -8.09 -7.37 -6.05
C HIS A 322 -7.08 -6.66 -5.15
N VAL A 323 -7.57 -5.75 -4.33
CA VAL A 323 -6.75 -4.89 -3.47
C VAL A 323 -6.49 -5.52 -2.09
N PRO A 324 -5.40 -5.12 -1.40
CA PRO A 324 -5.10 -5.62 -0.06
C PRO A 324 -6.21 -5.34 0.95
N SER A 325 -6.82 -4.15 0.93
CA SER A 325 -7.89 -3.77 1.85
C SER A 325 -9.11 -4.68 1.73
N PHE A 326 -9.44 -5.18 0.52
CA PHE A 326 -10.51 -6.16 0.33
C PHE A 326 -10.22 -7.49 1.04
N LYS A 327 -8.94 -7.93 1.03
CA LYS A 327 -8.50 -9.16 1.69
C LYS A 327 -8.39 -9.01 3.20
N ASN A 328 -8.02 -7.82 3.70
CA ASN A 328 -7.80 -7.56 5.11
C ASN A 328 -9.09 -7.16 5.87
N THR A 329 -10.08 -6.55 5.21
CA THR A 329 -11.33 -6.12 5.86
C THR A 329 -12.09 -7.25 6.57
N PRO A 330 -12.16 -8.50 6.08
CA PRO A 330 -12.79 -9.60 6.79
C PRO A 330 -12.17 -9.95 8.15
N THR A 331 -10.93 -9.51 8.42
CA THR A 331 -10.27 -9.72 9.72
C THR A 331 -10.77 -8.76 10.79
N VAL A 332 -11.36 -7.61 10.41
CA VAL A 332 -11.76 -6.55 11.34
C VAL A 332 -12.79 -7.01 12.36
N PRO A 333 -13.92 -7.66 11.97
CA PRO A 333 -14.86 -8.18 12.96
C PRO A 333 -14.22 -9.15 13.95
N HIS A 334 -13.28 -9.98 13.47
CA HIS A 334 -12.55 -10.93 14.32
C HIS A 334 -11.68 -10.21 15.34
N MET A 335 -10.94 -9.20 14.92
CA MET A 335 -10.06 -8.42 15.79
C MET A 335 -10.77 -7.53 16.78
N LEU A 336 -12.00 -7.11 16.48
CA LEU A 336 -12.81 -6.26 17.37
C LEU A 336 -13.36 -7.04 18.59
N ARG A 337 -13.54 -8.35 18.48
CA ARG A 337 -14.08 -9.17 19.58
C ARG A 337 -13.22 -9.10 20.84
N ASN A 338 -13.89 -8.96 21.98
CA ASN A 338 -13.28 -8.85 23.31
C ASN A 338 -12.39 -7.61 23.54
N ASN A 339 -12.43 -6.63 22.64
CA ASN A 339 -11.83 -5.31 22.84
C ASN A 339 -12.90 -4.31 23.28
N THR A 340 -12.48 -3.11 23.68
CA THR A 340 -13.41 -2.06 24.11
C THR A 340 -13.91 -1.25 22.91
N VAL A 341 -15.07 -0.61 23.06
CA VAL A 341 -15.61 0.33 22.05
C VAL A 341 -14.61 1.46 21.76
N ALA A 342 -13.86 1.90 22.78
CA ALA A 342 -12.84 2.94 22.65
C ALA A 342 -11.67 2.54 21.72
N ASP A 343 -11.40 1.25 21.58
CA ASP A 343 -10.33 0.73 20.73
C ASP A 343 -10.79 0.46 19.29
N ALA A 344 -12.11 0.51 19.03
CA ALA A 344 -12.66 0.11 17.73
C ALA A 344 -12.08 0.92 16.56
N GLY A 345 -11.98 2.25 16.70
CA GLY A 345 -11.39 3.12 15.67
C GLY A 345 -9.94 2.75 15.37
N LEU A 346 -9.14 2.54 16.42
CA LEU A 346 -7.72 2.15 16.28
C LEU A 346 -7.57 0.76 15.64
N ILE A 347 -8.41 -0.21 16.00
CA ILE A 347 -8.38 -1.56 15.43
C ILE A 347 -8.72 -1.51 13.95
N ILE A 348 -9.77 -0.77 13.55
CA ILE A 348 -10.15 -0.58 12.14
C ILE A 348 -9.00 0.10 11.38
N ALA A 349 -8.47 1.20 11.89
CA ALA A 349 -7.35 1.91 11.27
C ALA A 349 -6.07 1.06 11.18
N SER A 350 -5.89 0.07 12.09
CA SER A 350 -4.66 -0.72 12.17
C SER A 350 -4.37 -1.60 10.96
N ILE A 351 -5.39 -1.98 10.18
CA ILE A 351 -5.19 -2.69 8.91
C ILE A 351 -4.72 -1.77 7.78
N ASP A 352 -4.62 -0.44 8.01
CA ASP A 352 -4.35 0.59 7.01
C ASP A 352 -5.38 0.50 5.85
N PRO A 353 -6.69 0.63 6.16
CA PRO A 353 -7.70 0.42 5.14
C PRO A 353 -7.68 1.55 4.11
N CYS A 354 -7.84 1.20 2.84
CA CYS A 354 -8.14 2.16 1.79
C CYS A 354 -9.48 1.75 1.17
N PHE A 355 -10.56 2.40 1.62
CA PHE A 355 -11.91 2.09 1.14
C PHE A 355 -12.10 2.58 -0.30
N SER A 356 -11.37 3.62 -0.73
CA SER A 356 -11.30 4.04 -2.13
C SER A 356 -10.79 2.91 -3.05
N CYS A 357 -9.78 2.15 -2.60
CA CYS A 357 -9.30 0.96 -3.32
C CYS A 357 -10.30 -0.19 -3.23
N LEU A 358 -10.86 -0.41 -2.05
CA LEU A 358 -11.74 -1.54 -1.78
C LEU A 358 -13.01 -1.45 -2.63
N ASP A 359 -13.61 -0.28 -2.71
CA ASP A 359 -14.89 -0.05 -3.37
C ASP A 359 -14.74 0.24 -4.88
N ARG A 360 -13.59 0.74 -5.36
CA ARG A 360 -13.20 1.11 -6.74
C ARG A 360 -14.36 1.52 -7.69
#